data_e072fc0ed25a719a4585347c12f470cf
#
_entry.id   e072fc0ed25a719a4585347c12f470cf
#
_cell.length_a   1.000
_cell.length_b   1.000
_cell.length_c   1.000
_cell.angle_alpha   90.00
_cell.angle_beta   90.00
_cell.angle_gamma   90.00
#
_symmetry.space_group_name_H-M   'P 1'
#
loop_
_entity.id
_entity.type
_entity.pdbx_description
1 polymer ?
#
loop_
_entity_poly.entity_id
_entity_poly.type
_entity_poly.pdbx_seq_one_letter_code
_entity_poly.pdbx_strand_id
1 'polypeptide(L)'
;MAGGDTKKSNAKASGGGKKKEVKKETGLGITNRKDDNFGEWYSEVVVNAELIEYYDISGCYILRPWAMSIWEIMQTFFDAEIKKMNIQNCYFPLFVSPGMLQKEKDHVEGFAPEVAWVTKSGESDLEVPIAIRPTSETVMYPYYAKWIRGHRDLPLKLNQWCNVVRWEFSNPTPFIRSREFLWQEGHTAFATKAEADAEVLDVLELYRRIYEEFLAIPVVKGKKSELEKFAGGLYTTSVEAFIPNNGRGIQGATSHCLGQNFAKMFEINFEDEKGEKGMVWQNSWAYSTRTIGVMVMVHGDDKGLVLPPKVASVQVIVIPVPYKDADTKGIFDACSATVDALSEAGIRAKADFRDNYSPGWKYSNWEMKGVPLRIEIGPKDLANNQVRAVRRDNSSKIDIPRASLVEQVKEMLDKIQHSLFDVAKQKREACLQTVNTWDEFVEALGQRKLILAPWCDEEEVEKDVKARTKGEMGAAKSLCSPFDQPELPEGTKCFASGKPAKKWTYWGRSY
;
A
#
# COMPACT_ATOMS: atom_id res chain seq x y z
N MET A 1 -70.65 -45.07 9.24
CA MET A 1 -70.46 -45.95 10.41
C MET A 1 -69.26 -45.42 11.12
N ALA A 2 -69.50 -44.81 12.18
CA ALA A 2 -69.06 -45.01 13.53
C ALA A 2 -67.55 -44.75 13.68
N GLY A 3 -67.09 -43.82 14.42
CA GLY A 3 -67.45 -43.32 15.71
C GLY A 3 -66.30 -43.57 16.68
N GLY A 4 -65.90 -42.61 17.45
CA GLY A 4 -64.99 -42.83 18.55
C GLY A 4 -64.23 -41.60 19.05
N ASP A 5 -64.98 -40.81 19.84
CA ASP A 5 -64.38 -39.80 20.76
C ASP A 5 -63.53 -40.45 21.85
N THR A 6 -62.50 -39.68 22.31
CA THR A 6 -62.33 -39.43 23.78
C THR A 6 -61.17 -38.39 23.98
N LYS A 7 -61.50 -37.32 24.47
CA LYS A 7 -61.29 -36.38 25.60
C LYS A 7 -59.99 -36.48 26.41
N LYS A 8 -59.39 -35.24 26.49
CA LYS A 8 -58.81 -34.50 27.63
C LYS A 8 -57.48 -34.92 28.24
N SER A 9 -56.52 -33.99 28.26
CA SER A 9 -56.26 -33.22 29.50
C SER A 9 -55.30 -32.04 29.28
N ASN A 10 -55.62 -30.95 29.91
CA ASN A 10 -54.90 -29.71 30.04
C ASN A 10 -53.59 -29.88 30.83
N ALA A 11 -52.50 -29.23 30.39
CA ALA A 11 -51.54 -28.66 31.32
C ALA A 11 -50.94 -27.35 30.68
N LYS A 12 -51.25 -26.24 31.31
CA LYS A 12 -50.62 -24.94 31.13
C LYS A 12 -49.18 -25.01 31.61
N ALA A 13 -48.23 -24.62 30.80
CA ALA A 13 -46.94 -24.15 31.27
C ALA A 13 -46.64 -22.82 30.58
N SER A 14 -46.67 -21.75 31.34
CA SER A 14 -46.24 -20.42 31.01
C SER A 14 -44.73 -20.40 30.89
N GLY A 15 -44.23 -20.19 29.68
CA GLY A 15 -42.82 -19.92 29.41
C GLY A 15 -42.73 -18.62 28.61
N GLY A 16 -42.45 -17.50 29.29
CA GLY A 16 -42.19 -16.20 28.68
C GLY A 16 -40.96 -16.25 27.80
N GLY A 17 -41.16 -16.46 26.52
CA GLY A 17 -40.12 -16.27 25.52
C GLY A 17 -39.80 -14.78 25.43
N LYS A 18 -38.68 -14.36 25.99
CA LYS A 18 -38.06 -13.07 25.64
C LYS A 18 -37.88 -13.06 24.14
N LYS A 19 -38.66 -12.25 23.43
CA LYS A 19 -38.37 -11.86 22.05
C LYS A 19 -36.99 -11.25 22.07
N LYS A 20 -36.00 -11.93 21.48
CA LYS A 20 -34.75 -11.30 21.07
C LYS A 20 -35.13 -10.17 20.10
N GLU A 21 -35.01 -8.94 20.55
CA GLU A 21 -35.00 -7.80 19.67
C GLU A 21 -33.86 -8.07 18.69
N VAL A 22 -34.23 -8.32 17.43
CA VAL A 22 -33.28 -8.26 16.33
C VAL A 22 -32.87 -6.79 16.24
N LYS A 23 -31.72 -6.44 16.82
CA LYS A 23 -31.09 -5.15 16.58
C LYS A 23 -30.96 -5.04 15.06
N LYS A 24 -31.69 -4.10 14.45
CA LYS A 24 -31.41 -3.68 13.08
C LYS A 24 -29.94 -3.35 13.06
N GLU A 25 -29.14 -4.12 12.32
CA GLU A 25 -27.76 -3.78 12.03
C GLU A 25 -27.79 -2.41 11.34
N THR A 26 -27.22 -1.43 12.01
CA THR A 26 -27.22 -0.04 11.53
C THR A 26 -26.23 0.18 10.38
N GLY A 27 -25.57 -0.88 9.87
CA GLY A 27 -24.60 -0.82 8.77
C GLY A 27 -23.30 -0.07 9.14
N LEU A 28 -23.19 0.42 10.36
CA LEU A 28 -22.00 1.09 10.89
C LEU A 28 -21.31 0.16 11.87
N GLY A 29 -20.13 -0.28 11.51
CA GLY A 29 -19.30 -1.11 12.38
C GLY A 29 -18.58 -2.21 11.60
N ILE A 30 -17.47 -2.69 12.16
CA ILE A 30 -16.76 -3.87 11.68
C ILE A 30 -17.32 -5.07 12.43
N THR A 31 -17.74 -6.10 11.70
CA THR A 31 -18.30 -7.34 12.29
C THR A 31 -17.23 -8.39 12.50
N ASN A 32 -16.22 -8.44 11.64
CA ASN A 32 -15.08 -9.34 11.75
C ASN A 32 -13.94 -8.68 12.53
N ARG A 33 -13.29 -9.44 13.41
CA ARG A 33 -12.10 -8.97 14.11
C ARG A 33 -10.86 -9.23 13.29
N LYS A 34 -9.91 -8.30 13.36
CA LYS A 34 -8.66 -8.32 12.57
C LYS A 34 -7.84 -9.60 12.81
N ASP A 35 -7.76 -10.04 14.08
CA ASP A 35 -6.96 -11.21 14.45
C ASP A 35 -7.67 -12.55 14.16
N ASP A 36 -9.01 -12.55 14.11
CA ASP A 36 -9.80 -13.77 13.94
C ASP A 36 -10.06 -14.10 12.47
N ASN A 37 -10.36 -13.08 11.66
CA ASN A 37 -10.63 -13.22 10.23
C ASN A 37 -10.12 -12.03 9.45
N PHE A 38 -8.82 -12.02 9.21
CA PHE A 38 -8.11 -10.90 8.59
C PHE A 38 -8.65 -10.53 7.20
N GLY A 39 -8.96 -11.51 6.36
CA GLY A 39 -9.44 -11.26 5.00
C GLY A 39 -10.79 -10.55 4.96
N GLU A 40 -11.77 -11.05 5.73
CA GLU A 40 -13.09 -10.43 5.82
C GLU A 40 -13.04 -9.08 6.54
N TRP A 41 -12.25 -8.98 7.61
CA TRP A 41 -11.98 -7.70 8.28
C TRP A 41 -11.45 -6.65 7.29
N TYR A 42 -10.46 -7.00 6.47
CA TYR A 42 -9.89 -6.09 5.49
C TYR A 42 -10.94 -5.63 4.46
N SER A 43 -11.73 -6.56 3.95
CA SER A 43 -12.82 -6.25 3.01
C SER A 43 -13.87 -5.32 3.61
N GLU A 44 -14.24 -5.53 4.86
CA GLU A 44 -15.16 -4.63 5.58
C GLU A 44 -14.56 -3.22 5.77
N VAL A 45 -13.30 -3.13 6.19
CA VAL A 45 -12.65 -1.84 6.45
C VAL A 45 -12.57 -0.98 5.19
N VAL A 46 -12.12 -1.54 4.07
CA VAL A 46 -11.94 -0.75 2.84
C VAL A 46 -13.26 -0.22 2.27
N VAL A 47 -14.37 -0.93 2.49
CA VAL A 47 -15.70 -0.49 2.06
C VAL A 47 -16.34 0.46 3.09
N ASN A 48 -16.36 0.07 4.37
CA ASN A 48 -17.04 0.84 5.39
C ASN A 48 -16.34 2.16 5.74
N ALA A 49 -15.00 2.21 5.60
CA ALA A 49 -14.24 3.46 5.70
C ALA A 49 -14.34 4.34 4.45
N GLU A 50 -15.14 3.94 3.46
CA GLU A 50 -15.37 4.67 2.21
C GLU A 50 -14.10 4.87 1.35
N LEU A 51 -13.19 3.91 1.38
CA LEU A 51 -12.01 3.93 0.50
C LEU A 51 -12.35 3.45 -0.90
N ILE A 52 -13.12 2.38 -1.02
CA ILE A 52 -13.52 1.78 -2.29
C ILE A 52 -15.00 1.42 -2.32
N GLU A 53 -15.45 1.15 -3.55
CA GLU A 53 -16.66 0.38 -3.81
C GLU A 53 -16.31 -0.75 -4.78
N TYR A 54 -16.96 -1.89 -4.63
CA TYR A 54 -16.82 -2.99 -5.58
C TYR A 54 -17.48 -2.66 -6.90
N TYR A 55 -16.82 -3.03 -7.97
CA TYR A 55 -17.30 -2.85 -9.34
C TYR A 55 -17.72 -4.21 -9.93
N ASP A 56 -18.54 -4.21 -10.94
CA ASP A 56 -19.07 -5.44 -11.56
C ASP A 56 -18.03 -6.23 -12.37
N ILE A 57 -16.86 -5.64 -12.62
CA ILE A 57 -15.71 -6.34 -13.20
C ILE A 57 -14.76 -6.74 -12.05
N SER A 58 -14.61 -8.04 -11.85
CA SER A 58 -13.74 -8.58 -10.81
C SER A 58 -12.29 -8.07 -10.93
N GLY A 59 -11.73 -7.60 -9.83
CA GLY A 59 -10.37 -7.05 -9.77
C GLY A 59 -10.26 -5.59 -10.19
N CYS A 60 -11.37 -4.96 -10.58
CA CYS A 60 -11.48 -3.52 -10.77
C CYS A 60 -12.27 -2.93 -9.61
N TYR A 61 -11.85 -1.79 -9.10
CA TYR A 61 -12.44 -1.15 -7.92
C TYR A 61 -12.68 0.32 -8.18
N ILE A 62 -13.78 0.84 -7.65
CA ILE A 62 -14.02 2.28 -7.60
C ILE A 62 -13.21 2.83 -6.43
N LEU A 63 -12.24 3.69 -6.70
CA LEU A 63 -11.54 4.45 -5.66
C LEU A 63 -12.39 5.67 -5.30
N ARG A 64 -12.90 5.68 -4.06
CA ARG A 64 -13.72 6.78 -3.59
C ARG A 64 -12.85 7.99 -3.21
N PRO A 65 -13.43 9.20 -3.06
CA PRO A 65 -12.67 10.42 -2.75
C PRO A 65 -11.76 10.29 -1.51
N TRP A 66 -12.14 9.48 -0.53
CA TRP A 66 -11.33 9.27 0.67
C TRP A 66 -10.00 8.56 0.36
N ALA A 67 -10.03 7.55 -0.49
CA ALA A 67 -8.80 6.90 -0.99
C ALA A 67 -8.01 7.81 -1.92
N MET A 68 -8.67 8.50 -2.83
CA MET A 68 -8.00 9.41 -3.75
C MET A 68 -7.26 10.54 -3.03
N SER A 69 -7.81 11.06 -1.95
CA SER A 69 -7.15 12.11 -1.16
C SER A 69 -5.82 11.64 -0.53
N ILE A 70 -5.74 10.37 -0.14
CA ILE A 70 -4.48 9.77 0.37
C ILE A 70 -3.47 9.65 -0.78
N TRP A 71 -3.91 9.17 -1.94
CA TRP A 71 -3.09 9.04 -3.13
C TRP A 71 -2.51 10.39 -3.58
N GLU A 72 -3.34 11.42 -3.63
CA GLU A 72 -2.95 12.78 -4.05
C GLU A 72 -1.89 13.40 -3.12
N ILE A 73 -1.95 13.14 -1.82
CA ILE A 73 -0.92 13.61 -0.87
C ILE A 73 0.43 12.94 -1.17
N MET A 74 0.45 11.62 -1.39
CA MET A 74 1.66 10.91 -1.75
C MET A 74 2.19 11.33 -3.12
N GLN A 75 1.30 11.52 -4.08
CA GLN A 75 1.63 12.01 -5.43
C GLN A 75 2.28 13.38 -5.37
N THR A 76 1.72 14.30 -4.60
CA THR A 76 2.26 15.66 -4.44
C THR A 76 3.67 15.63 -3.87
N PHE A 77 3.91 14.82 -2.85
CA PHE A 77 5.24 14.65 -2.27
C PHE A 77 6.23 14.07 -3.30
N PHE A 78 5.89 12.94 -3.87
CA PHE A 78 6.79 12.24 -4.79
C PHE A 78 7.08 13.06 -6.05
N ASP A 79 6.07 13.69 -6.63
CA ASP A 79 6.22 14.55 -7.81
C ASP A 79 7.17 15.73 -7.54
N ALA A 80 7.07 16.35 -6.37
CA ALA A 80 7.97 17.41 -5.96
C ALA A 80 9.41 16.93 -5.81
N GLU A 81 9.63 15.75 -5.24
CA GLU A 81 10.97 15.19 -5.03
C GLU A 81 11.64 14.76 -6.35
N ILE A 82 10.90 14.11 -7.26
CA ILE A 82 11.48 13.70 -8.55
C ILE A 82 11.79 14.92 -9.45
N LYS A 83 11.04 16.01 -9.33
CA LYS A 83 11.36 17.26 -10.04
C LYS A 83 12.69 17.89 -9.59
N LYS A 84 13.04 17.75 -8.31
CA LYS A 84 14.38 18.14 -7.82
C LYS A 84 15.50 17.30 -8.44
N MET A 85 15.18 16.09 -8.88
CA MET A 85 16.11 15.21 -9.61
C MET A 85 16.08 15.45 -11.13
N ASN A 86 15.44 16.50 -11.61
CA ASN A 86 15.23 16.83 -13.02
C ASN A 86 14.46 15.76 -13.81
N ILE A 87 13.55 15.04 -13.16
CA ILE A 87 12.66 14.10 -13.81
C ILE A 87 11.38 14.84 -14.22
N GLN A 88 10.99 14.69 -15.47
CA GLN A 88 9.85 15.40 -16.06
C GLN A 88 8.69 14.45 -16.27
N ASN A 89 7.48 14.95 -16.03
CA ASN A 89 6.25 14.21 -16.32
C ASN A 89 5.95 14.22 -17.82
N CYS A 90 5.46 13.09 -18.31
CA CYS A 90 5.01 12.89 -19.68
C CYS A 90 3.74 12.05 -19.70
N TYR A 91 3.21 11.82 -20.89
CA TYR A 91 2.10 10.90 -21.10
C TYR A 91 2.30 10.11 -22.39
N PHE A 92 2.23 8.80 -22.30
CA PHE A 92 2.26 7.87 -23.42
C PHE A 92 0.91 7.18 -23.56
N PRO A 93 0.53 6.76 -24.78
CA PRO A 93 -0.77 6.12 -25.04
C PRO A 93 -1.00 4.86 -24.20
N LEU A 94 -2.27 4.61 -23.89
CA LEU A 94 -2.73 3.40 -23.21
C LEU A 94 -2.53 2.13 -24.04
N PHE A 95 -2.63 2.24 -25.36
CA PHE A 95 -2.64 1.10 -26.27
C PHE A 95 -1.25 0.74 -26.78
N VAL A 96 -1.00 -0.56 -26.87
CA VAL A 96 0.26 -1.14 -27.35
C VAL A 96 -0.01 -2.04 -28.56
N SER A 97 0.80 -1.92 -29.59
CA SER A 97 0.70 -2.81 -30.74
C SER A 97 1.23 -4.22 -30.44
N PRO A 98 0.66 -5.27 -31.08
CA PRO A 98 1.12 -6.64 -30.89
C PRO A 98 2.60 -6.84 -31.19
N GLY A 99 3.11 -6.19 -32.24
CA GLY A 99 4.51 -6.30 -32.66
C GLY A 99 5.50 -5.80 -31.64
N MET A 100 5.15 -4.79 -30.83
CA MET A 100 6.00 -4.30 -29.75
C MET A 100 6.04 -5.26 -28.58
N LEU A 101 4.88 -5.82 -28.18
CA LEU A 101 4.82 -6.83 -27.12
C LEU A 101 5.55 -8.12 -27.49
N GLN A 102 5.45 -8.54 -28.76
CA GLN A 102 6.14 -9.72 -29.26
C GLN A 102 7.67 -9.53 -29.22
N LYS A 103 8.16 -8.35 -29.59
CA LYS A 103 9.59 -8.01 -29.53
C LYS A 103 10.16 -8.16 -28.13
N GLU A 104 9.43 -7.71 -27.11
CA GLU A 104 9.80 -7.87 -25.71
C GLU A 104 9.83 -9.36 -25.31
N LYS A 105 8.77 -10.09 -25.65
CA LYS A 105 8.65 -11.53 -25.35
C LYS A 105 9.77 -12.36 -25.98
N ASP A 106 10.14 -12.07 -27.20
CA ASP A 106 11.16 -12.82 -27.93
C ASP A 106 12.58 -12.59 -27.36
N HIS A 107 12.82 -11.45 -26.72
CA HIS A 107 14.14 -11.09 -26.17
C HIS A 107 14.26 -11.38 -24.67
N VAL A 108 13.14 -11.49 -23.95
CA VAL A 108 13.12 -11.71 -22.51
C VAL A 108 12.42 -13.03 -22.22
N GLU A 109 13.19 -14.09 -22.15
CA GLU A 109 12.67 -15.43 -21.83
C GLU A 109 11.91 -15.42 -20.49
N GLY A 110 10.66 -15.89 -20.52
CA GLY A 110 9.80 -15.93 -19.34
C GLY A 110 8.98 -14.64 -19.10
N PHE A 111 9.20 -13.57 -19.87
CA PHE A 111 8.32 -12.40 -19.84
C PHE A 111 7.13 -12.62 -20.77
N ALA A 112 6.01 -13.03 -20.22
CA ALA A 112 4.75 -13.19 -20.92
C ALA A 112 3.64 -12.52 -20.11
N PRO A 113 3.49 -11.18 -20.18
CA PRO A 113 2.43 -10.50 -19.46
C PRO A 113 1.06 -10.99 -19.95
N GLU A 114 0.18 -11.35 -19.02
CA GLU A 114 -1.22 -11.57 -19.34
C GLU A 114 -1.88 -10.23 -19.61
N VAL A 115 -1.93 -9.83 -20.86
CA VAL A 115 -2.48 -8.54 -21.28
C VAL A 115 -3.96 -8.65 -21.63
N ALA A 116 -4.69 -7.56 -21.41
CA ALA A 116 -6.03 -7.40 -21.91
C ALA A 116 -5.97 -6.88 -23.36
N TRP A 117 -6.76 -7.45 -24.26
CA TRP A 117 -6.79 -7.12 -25.67
C TRP A 117 -8.10 -6.45 -26.07
N VAL A 118 -8.00 -5.39 -26.85
CA VAL A 118 -9.13 -4.78 -27.54
C VAL A 118 -9.18 -5.34 -28.95
N THR A 119 -10.26 -6.05 -29.25
CA THR A 119 -10.45 -6.76 -30.53
C THR A 119 -11.53 -6.16 -31.40
N LYS A 120 -12.38 -5.28 -30.84
CA LYS A 120 -13.55 -4.69 -31.53
C LYS A 120 -13.59 -3.18 -31.34
N SER A 121 -14.17 -2.52 -32.35
CA SER A 121 -14.65 -1.15 -32.28
C SER A 121 -16.17 -1.17 -32.57
N GLY A 122 -16.97 -0.94 -31.53
CA GLY A 122 -18.40 -1.25 -31.60
C GLY A 122 -18.62 -2.74 -31.84
N GLU A 123 -19.35 -3.10 -32.89
CA GLU A 123 -19.59 -4.51 -33.27
C GLU A 123 -18.59 -5.04 -34.32
N SER A 124 -17.77 -4.17 -34.88
CA SER A 124 -16.82 -4.54 -35.94
C SER A 124 -15.50 -5.01 -35.32
N ASP A 125 -14.94 -6.07 -35.86
CA ASP A 125 -13.59 -6.52 -35.45
C ASP A 125 -12.54 -5.53 -35.95
N LEU A 126 -11.53 -5.29 -35.09
CA LEU A 126 -10.34 -4.56 -35.51
C LEU A 126 -9.51 -5.42 -36.45
N GLU A 127 -8.97 -4.84 -37.51
CA GLU A 127 -8.06 -5.53 -38.42
C GLU A 127 -6.87 -6.12 -37.68
N VAL A 128 -6.32 -5.36 -36.72
CA VAL A 128 -5.25 -5.80 -35.81
C VAL A 128 -5.68 -5.51 -34.36
N PRO A 129 -5.79 -6.53 -33.51
CA PRO A 129 -6.05 -6.32 -32.09
C PRO A 129 -4.97 -5.45 -31.43
N ILE A 130 -5.36 -4.65 -30.46
CA ILE A 130 -4.44 -3.80 -29.68
C ILE A 130 -4.48 -4.18 -28.21
N ALA A 131 -3.33 -4.17 -27.55
CA ALA A 131 -3.22 -4.46 -26.13
C ALA A 131 -3.41 -3.22 -25.28
N ILE A 132 -3.91 -3.42 -24.06
CA ILE A 132 -3.88 -2.40 -23.03
C ILE A 132 -2.55 -2.55 -22.25
N ARG A 133 -1.83 -1.46 -22.04
CA ARG A 133 -0.50 -1.49 -21.40
C ARG A 133 -0.53 -2.16 -20.03
N PRO A 134 0.29 -3.21 -19.80
CA PRO A 134 0.55 -3.76 -18.45
C PRO A 134 1.68 -2.99 -17.75
N THR A 135 2.54 -2.35 -18.50
CA THR A 135 3.64 -1.44 -18.18
C THR A 135 4.04 -0.72 -19.47
N SER A 136 4.92 0.27 -19.43
CA SER A 136 5.11 1.16 -20.59
C SER A 136 6.47 1.06 -21.29
N GLU A 137 7.33 0.12 -20.93
CA GLU A 137 8.63 -0.07 -21.60
C GLU A 137 8.48 -0.20 -23.13
N THR A 138 7.58 -1.07 -23.56
CA THR A 138 7.31 -1.33 -24.98
C THR A 138 6.69 -0.16 -25.72
N VAL A 139 5.98 0.72 -25.02
CA VAL A 139 5.40 1.94 -25.59
C VAL A 139 6.45 3.05 -25.68
N MET A 140 7.28 3.20 -24.63
CA MET A 140 8.19 4.32 -24.48
C MET A 140 9.53 4.15 -25.22
N TYR A 141 10.14 2.98 -25.14
CA TYR A 141 11.52 2.79 -25.56
C TYR A 141 11.77 2.89 -27.07
N PRO A 142 10.85 2.56 -27.96
CA PRO A 142 11.00 2.89 -29.38
C PRO A 142 11.16 4.39 -29.65
N TYR A 143 10.56 5.23 -28.82
CA TYR A 143 10.68 6.69 -28.91
C TYR A 143 11.95 7.21 -28.24
N TYR A 144 12.41 6.58 -27.18
CA TYR A 144 13.72 6.85 -26.61
C TYR A 144 14.81 6.64 -27.66
N ALA A 145 14.71 5.58 -28.44
CA ALA A 145 15.64 5.32 -29.55
C ALA A 145 15.63 6.42 -30.64
N LYS A 146 14.48 7.07 -30.84
CA LYS A 146 14.37 8.21 -31.78
C LYS A 146 14.89 9.52 -31.20
N TRP A 147 14.67 9.74 -29.91
CA TRP A 147 15.00 11.02 -29.25
C TRP A 147 16.46 11.11 -28.81
N ILE A 148 17.05 9.98 -28.40
CA ILE A 148 18.43 9.90 -27.96
C ILE A 148 19.31 9.63 -29.18
N ARG A 149 20.19 10.58 -29.52
CA ARG A 149 21.13 10.49 -30.65
C ARG A 149 22.58 10.69 -30.21
N GLY A 150 22.79 11.61 -29.28
CA GLY A 150 24.11 11.97 -28.81
C GLY A 150 24.12 12.18 -27.29
N HIS A 151 25.32 12.34 -26.74
CA HIS A 151 25.52 12.56 -25.29
C HIS A 151 24.77 13.76 -24.74
N ARG A 152 24.45 14.75 -25.57
CA ARG A 152 23.69 15.96 -25.17
C ARG A 152 22.20 15.68 -24.90
N ASP A 153 21.68 14.56 -25.41
CA ASP A 153 20.29 14.13 -25.17
C ASP A 153 20.15 13.35 -23.85
N LEU A 154 21.27 13.09 -23.16
CA LEU A 154 21.33 12.35 -21.92
C LEU A 154 21.72 13.26 -20.74
N PRO A 155 21.20 12.95 -19.53
CA PRO A 155 20.23 11.91 -19.24
C PRO A 155 18.82 12.27 -19.73
N LEU A 156 18.05 11.27 -20.19
CA LEU A 156 16.62 11.40 -20.46
C LEU A 156 15.85 10.79 -19.28
N LYS A 157 15.07 11.60 -18.58
CA LYS A 157 14.42 11.23 -17.33
C LYS A 157 12.94 11.58 -17.38
N LEU A 158 12.10 10.55 -17.56
CA LEU A 158 10.67 10.73 -17.67
C LEU A 158 9.92 9.92 -16.61
N ASN A 159 8.80 10.45 -16.19
CA ASN A 159 7.82 9.81 -15.32
C ASN A 159 6.43 10.00 -15.89
N GLN A 160 5.54 9.05 -15.68
CA GLN A 160 4.12 9.26 -15.95
C GLN A 160 3.26 8.76 -14.80
N TRP A 161 2.25 9.55 -14.47
CA TRP A 161 1.15 9.19 -13.58
C TRP A 161 0.02 8.64 -14.43
N CYS A 162 -0.29 7.36 -14.27
CA CYS A 162 -1.26 6.69 -15.12
C CYS A 162 -1.85 5.46 -14.45
N ASN A 163 -2.73 4.78 -15.16
CA ASN A 163 -3.20 3.45 -14.85
C ASN A 163 -2.51 2.42 -15.74
N VAL A 164 -2.50 1.18 -15.28
CA VAL A 164 -2.14 -0.01 -16.05
C VAL A 164 -3.15 -1.12 -15.80
N VAL A 165 -3.21 -2.08 -16.71
CA VAL A 165 -4.11 -3.23 -16.62
C VAL A 165 -3.28 -4.51 -16.70
N ARG A 166 -3.44 -5.39 -15.69
CA ARG A 166 -2.82 -6.71 -15.61
C ARG A 166 -3.88 -7.74 -15.29
N TRP A 167 -4.24 -8.55 -16.29
CA TRP A 167 -5.38 -9.47 -16.18
C TRP A 167 -5.05 -10.83 -15.54
N GLU A 168 -3.84 -10.99 -15.05
CA GLU A 168 -3.25 -12.23 -14.55
C GLU A 168 -3.78 -12.76 -13.20
N PHE A 169 -4.53 -11.95 -12.45
CA PHE A 169 -4.88 -12.30 -11.08
C PHE A 169 -6.12 -13.17 -10.98
N SER A 170 -5.97 -14.37 -10.41
CA SER A 170 -7.08 -15.26 -10.10
C SER A 170 -7.85 -14.86 -8.84
N ASN A 171 -7.17 -14.24 -7.86
CA ASN A 171 -7.74 -13.83 -6.57
C ASN A 171 -7.43 -12.36 -6.29
N PRO A 172 -8.20 -11.43 -6.88
CA PRO A 172 -7.99 -10.01 -6.65
C PRO A 172 -8.25 -9.63 -5.19
N THR A 173 -7.43 -8.73 -4.67
CA THR A 173 -7.60 -8.14 -3.34
C THR A 173 -7.49 -6.62 -3.50
N PRO A 174 -8.45 -5.82 -2.99
CA PRO A 174 -8.43 -4.38 -3.15
C PRO A 174 -7.07 -3.78 -2.77
N PHE A 175 -6.55 -2.88 -3.60
CA PHE A 175 -5.24 -2.24 -3.52
C PHE A 175 -4.03 -3.17 -3.68
N ILE A 176 -4.08 -4.39 -3.20
CA ILE A 176 -2.92 -5.30 -3.15
C ILE A 176 -2.69 -6.01 -4.49
N ARG A 177 -3.77 -6.58 -5.05
CA ARG A 177 -3.78 -7.26 -6.34
C ARG A 177 -5.03 -6.86 -7.12
N SER A 178 -4.91 -5.84 -7.93
CA SER A 178 -5.99 -5.31 -8.76
C SER A 178 -5.65 -5.51 -10.23
N ARG A 179 -6.66 -5.77 -11.06
CA ARG A 179 -6.48 -5.90 -12.50
C ARG A 179 -6.23 -4.55 -13.17
N GLU A 180 -6.78 -3.49 -12.62
CA GLU A 180 -6.48 -2.11 -12.96
C GLU A 180 -6.08 -1.35 -11.71
N PHE A 181 -5.01 -0.55 -11.79
CA PHE A 181 -4.57 0.28 -10.67
C PHE A 181 -3.88 1.55 -11.14
N LEU A 182 -3.85 2.54 -10.26
CA LEU A 182 -3.10 3.77 -10.44
C LEU A 182 -1.67 3.58 -9.92
N TRP A 183 -0.73 4.16 -10.62
CA TRP A 183 0.67 4.18 -10.23
C TRP A 183 1.40 5.39 -10.82
N GLN A 184 2.64 5.54 -10.49
CA GLN A 184 3.62 6.24 -11.28
C GLN A 184 4.63 5.23 -11.83
N GLU A 185 5.15 5.48 -12.98
CA GLU A 185 6.27 4.75 -13.54
C GLU A 185 7.31 5.72 -14.08
N GLY A 186 8.53 5.58 -13.59
CA GLY A 186 9.68 6.32 -14.06
C GLY A 186 10.51 5.49 -15.01
N HIS A 187 10.99 6.12 -16.07
CA HIS A 187 11.83 5.50 -17.07
C HIS A 187 12.94 6.46 -17.44
N THR A 188 14.17 6.07 -17.15
CA THR A 188 15.34 6.94 -17.31
C THR A 188 16.43 6.28 -18.13
N ALA A 189 17.21 7.10 -18.80
CA ALA A 189 18.35 6.66 -19.62
C ALA A 189 19.57 7.54 -19.34
N PHE A 190 20.70 6.90 -19.15
CA PHE A 190 21.98 7.51 -18.80
C PHE A 190 23.10 7.06 -19.73
N ALA A 191 24.14 7.86 -19.82
CA ALA A 191 25.34 7.49 -20.54
C ALA A 191 26.19 6.43 -19.83
N THR A 192 26.14 6.39 -18.49
CA THR A 192 26.98 5.51 -17.66
C THR A 192 26.17 4.67 -16.68
N LYS A 193 26.72 3.50 -16.34
CA LYS A 193 26.15 2.63 -15.30
C LYS A 193 26.17 3.30 -13.94
N ALA A 194 27.22 4.05 -13.62
CA ALA A 194 27.35 4.71 -12.32
C ALA A 194 26.21 5.71 -12.05
N GLU A 195 25.82 6.50 -13.06
CA GLU A 195 24.68 7.42 -12.98
C GLU A 195 23.37 6.66 -12.76
N ALA A 196 23.16 5.57 -13.50
CA ALA A 196 21.97 4.72 -13.36
C ALA A 196 21.89 4.09 -11.96
N ASP A 197 22.99 3.51 -11.47
CA ASP A 197 23.04 2.90 -10.13
C ASP A 197 22.73 3.91 -9.01
N ALA A 198 23.23 5.14 -9.13
CA ALA A 198 22.97 6.20 -8.17
C ALA A 198 21.48 6.55 -8.12
N GLU A 199 20.82 6.72 -9.27
CA GLU A 199 19.39 7.02 -9.32
C GLU A 199 18.53 5.89 -8.75
N VAL A 200 18.88 4.62 -8.99
CA VAL A 200 18.16 3.47 -8.43
C VAL A 200 18.04 3.60 -6.91
N LEU A 201 19.13 3.96 -6.24
CA LEU A 201 19.15 4.11 -4.78
C LEU A 201 18.46 5.40 -4.31
N ASP A 202 18.59 6.50 -5.04
CA ASP A 202 17.92 7.76 -4.70
C ASP A 202 16.39 7.60 -4.76
N VAL A 203 15.89 6.93 -5.79
CA VAL A 203 14.44 6.65 -5.92
C VAL A 203 13.98 5.65 -4.85
N LEU A 204 14.77 4.63 -4.56
CA LEU A 204 14.44 3.67 -3.49
C LEU A 204 14.31 4.37 -2.15
N GLU A 205 15.16 5.36 -1.87
CA GLU A 205 15.07 6.18 -0.64
C GLU A 205 13.78 7.01 -0.61
N LEU A 206 13.32 7.55 -1.73
CA LEU A 206 12.01 8.21 -1.81
C LEU A 206 10.86 7.25 -1.50
N TYR A 207 10.94 6.00 -1.94
CA TYR A 207 9.94 4.98 -1.61
C TYR A 207 9.97 4.61 -0.13
N ARG A 208 11.16 4.51 0.49
CA ARG A 208 11.27 4.35 1.93
C ARG A 208 10.59 5.51 2.66
N ARG A 209 10.81 6.75 2.24
CA ARG A 209 10.20 7.94 2.84
C ARG A 209 8.67 7.92 2.71
N ILE A 210 8.11 7.50 1.58
CA ILE A 210 6.66 7.31 1.44
C ILE A 210 6.14 6.34 2.49
N TYR A 211 6.76 5.16 2.62
CA TYR A 211 6.31 4.15 3.56
C TYR A 211 6.55 4.55 5.02
N GLU A 212 7.74 4.97 5.38
CA GLU A 212 8.09 5.22 6.78
C GLU A 212 7.66 6.60 7.29
N GLU A 213 7.89 7.66 6.51
CA GLU A 213 7.60 9.02 6.95
C GLU A 213 6.14 9.43 6.75
N PHE A 214 5.49 9.00 5.66
CA PHE A 214 4.11 9.33 5.34
C PHE A 214 3.11 8.30 5.84
N LEU A 215 3.33 7.03 5.52
CA LEU A 215 2.44 5.94 5.89
C LEU A 215 2.74 5.33 7.27
N ALA A 216 3.82 5.74 7.92
CA ALA A 216 4.26 5.20 9.21
C ALA A 216 4.42 3.67 9.21
N ILE A 217 4.93 3.10 8.12
CA ILE A 217 5.13 1.68 7.93
C ILE A 217 6.62 1.38 7.83
N PRO A 218 7.19 0.58 8.73
CA PRO A 218 8.59 0.18 8.64
C PRO A 218 8.80 -0.76 7.44
N VAL A 219 9.82 -0.49 6.66
CA VAL A 219 10.20 -1.29 5.49
C VAL A 219 11.66 -1.67 5.51
N VAL A 220 12.01 -2.71 4.78
CA VAL A 220 13.39 -3.12 4.53
C VAL A 220 13.77 -2.74 3.10
N LYS A 221 14.86 -1.99 2.95
CA LYS A 221 15.48 -1.75 1.64
C LYS A 221 16.46 -2.88 1.32
N GLY A 222 16.31 -3.48 0.16
CA GLY A 222 17.18 -4.56 -0.23
C GLY A 222 17.15 -4.87 -1.72
N LYS A 223 17.97 -5.85 -2.09
CA LYS A 223 18.09 -6.35 -3.46
C LYS A 223 17.30 -7.64 -3.59
N LYS A 224 16.54 -7.77 -4.68
CA LYS A 224 15.84 -9.00 -5.05
C LYS A 224 16.82 -10.07 -5.52
N SER A 225 16.42 -11.33 -5.36
CA SER A 225 17.13 -12.47 -5.95
C SER A 225 17.02 -12.49 -7.49
N GLU A 226 17.83 -13.30 -8.14
CA GLU A 226 17.72 -13.51 -9.58
C GLU A 226 16.34 -14.08 -10.00
N LEU A 227 15.73 -14.91 -9.17
CA LEU A 227 14.40 -15.48 -9.42
C LEU A 227 13.26 -14.45 -9.27
N GLU A 228 13.38 -13.51 -8.35
CA GLU A 228 12.32 -12.56 -8.01
C GLU A 228 12.58 -11.14 -8.60
N LYS A 229 13.69 -10.90 -9.29
CA LYS A 229 13.95 -9.63 -9.95
C LYS A 229 13.00 -9.40 -11.13
N PHE A 230 12.86 -8.16 -11.55
CA PHE A 230 12.13 -7.79 -12.77
C PHE A 230 12.73 -8.49 -13.99
N ALA A 231 11.87 -9.19 -14.75
CA ALA A 231 12.28 -9.91 -15.94
C ALA A 231 12.86 -8.94 -16.99
N GLY A 232 14.07 -9.22 -17.47
CA GLY A 232 14.80 -8.36 -18.38
C GLY A 232 15.66 -7.28 -17.71
N GLY A 233 15.55 -7.09 -16.40
CA GLY A 233 16.39 -6.18 -15.65
C GLY A 233 17.77 -6.76 -15.31
N LEU A 234 18.73 -5.88 -15.05
CA LEU A 234 20.04 -6.29 -14.54
C LEU A 234 19.95 -6.67 -13.07
N TYR A 235 19.35 -5.81 -12.26
CA TYR A 235 18.98 -6.08 -10.87
C TYR A 235 17.78 -5.26 -10.42
N THR A 236 17.10 -5.74 -9.38
CA THR A 236 15.96 -5.05 -8.77
C THR A 236 16.24 -4.75 -7.31
N THR A 237 15.95 -3.53 -6.91
CA THR A 237 15.87 -3.14 -5.50
C THR A 237 14.41 -2.92 -5.11
N SER A 238 14.10 -3.11 -3.83
CA SER A 238 12.74 -2.96 -3.32
C SER A 238 12.71 -2.44 -1.90
N VAL A 239 11.55 -1.91 -1.53
CA VAL A 239 11.16 -1.73 -0.14
C VAL A 239 10.12 -2.80 0.21
N GLU A 240 10.41 -3.60 1.23
CA GLU A 240 9.56 -4.72 1.64
C GLU A 240 8.91 -4.41 2.99
N ALA A 241 7.58 -4.54 3.03
CA ALA A 241 6.80 -4.47 4.25
C ALA A 241 6.40 -5.88 4.72
N PHE A 242 6.00 -6.00 5.96
CA PHE A 242 5.51 -7.24 6.54
C PHE A 242 4.22 -6.98 7.31
N ILE A 243 3.23 -7.86 7.15
CA ILE A 243 1.92 -7.77 7.80
C ILE A 243 1.87 -8.81 8.93
N PRO A 244 2.06 -8.39 10.20
CA PRO A 244 2.16 -9.32 11.33
C PRO A 244 0.93 -10.21 11.52
N ASN A 245 -0.28 -9.67 11.30
CA ASN A 245 -1.52 -10.38 11.56
C ASN A 245 -1.73 -11.62 10.67
N ASN A 246 -1.25 -11.60 9.44
CA ASN A 246 -1.35 -12.73 8.53
C ASN A 246 -0.01 -13.40 8.19
N GLY A 247 1.10 -12.82 8.67
CA GLY A 247 2.43 -13.37 8.47
C GLY A 247 2.92 -13.32 7.02
N ARG A 248 2.51 -12.30 6.26
CA ARG A 248 2.90 -12.15 4.85
C ARG A 248 3.77 -10.92 4.64
N GLY A 249 4.83 -11.11 3.86
CA GLY A 249 5.56 -10.01 3.27
C GLY A 249 4.80 -9.41 2.09
N ILE A 250 5.06 -8.15 1.82
CA ILE A 250 4.52 -7.47 0.66
C ILE A 250 5.57 -6.53 0.06
N GLN A 251 5.77 -6.65 -1.25
CA GLN A 251 6.62 -5.73 -2.00
C GLN A 251 5.94 -4.38 -2.09
N GLY A 252 6.53 -3.38 -1.44
CA GLY A 252 5.95 -2.04 -1.35
C GLY A 252 6.13 -1.21 -2.60
N ALA A 253 7.34 -1.19 -3.12
CA ALA A 253 7.72 -0.50 -4.34
C ALA A 253 9.04 -1.05 -4.86
N THR A 254 9.35 -0.81 -6.13
CA THR A 254 10.56 -1.31 -6.77
C THR A 254 11.30 -0.24 -7.56
N SER A 255 12.61 -0.32 -7.51
CA SER A 255 13.51 0.48 -8.33
C SER A 255 14.49 -0.46 -9.03
N HIS A 256 14.38 -0.54 -10.36
CA HIS A 256 15.13 -1.47 -11.19
C HIS A 256 16.27 -0.79 -11.92
N CYS A 257 17.44 -1.38 -11.92
CA CYS A 257 18.44 -1.14 -12.95
C CYS A 257 18.17 -2.11 -14.09
N LEU A 258 17.77 -1.60 -15.25
CA LEU A 258 17.54 -2.41 -16.44
C LEU A 258 18.86 -2.75 -17.15
N GLY A 259 19.95 -2.08 -16.75
CA GLY A 259 21.23 -2.18 -17.44
C GLY A 259 21.12 -1.69 -18.88
N GLN A 260 21.63 -2.48 -19.81
CA GLN A 260 21.55 -2.23 -21.25
C GLN A 260 20.66 -3.23 -21.99
N ASN A 261 19.91 -4.06 -21.27
CA ASN A 261 19.13 -5.14 -21.87
C ASN A 261 18.04 -4.60 -22.81
N PHE A 262 17.25 -3.63 -22.35
CA PHE A 262 16.22 -2.98 -23.18
C PHE A 262 16.85 -2.05 -24.23
N ALA A 263 17.99 -1.43 -23.95
CA ALA A 263 18.72 -0.62 -24.92
C ALA A 263 19.18 -1.46 -26.13
N LYS A 264 19.61 -2.70 -25.91
CA LYS A 264 19.91 -3.65 -26.98
C LYS A 264 18.67 -4.06 -27.77
N MET A 265 17.57 -4.35 -27.07
CA MET A 265 16.30 -4.78 -27.66
C MET A 265 15.69 -3.70 -28.57
N PHE A 266 15.71 -2.45 -28.14
CA PHE A 266 15.10 -1.31 -28.81
C PHE A 266 16.12 -0.44 -29.58
N GLU A 267 17.40 -0.81 -29.59
CA GLU A 267 18.48 -0.11 -30.27
C GLU A 267 18.63 1.37 -29.82
N ILE A 268 18.64 1.58 -28.49
CA ILE A 268 18.79 2.91 -27.91
C ILE A 268 20.27 3.23 -27.79
N ASN A 269 20.82 3.84 -28.85
CA ASN A 269 22.23 4.17 -29.00
C ASN A 269 22.44 5.68 -28.90
N PHE A 270 23.60 6.07 -28.46
CA PHE A 270 24.04 7.48 -28.49
C PHE A 270 25.50 7.58 -28.98
N GLU A 271 25.87 8.73 -29.49
CA GLU A 271 27.22 9.06 -29.81
C GLU A 271 27.83 9.93 -28.70
N ASP A 272 28.95 9.53 -28.18
CA ASP A 272 29.65 10.24 -27.11
C ASP A 272 30.42 11.50 -27.65
N GLU A 273 31.11 12.20 -26.77
CA GLU A 273 31.88 13.41 -27.11
C GLU A 273 33.02 13.16 -28.09
N LYS A 274 33.47 11.90 -28.21
CA LYS A 274 34.55 11.48 -29.12
C LYS A 274 34.04 10.95 -30.46
N GLY A 275 32.71 10.89 -30.63
CA GLY A 275 32.06 10.29 -31.79
C GLY A 275 31.96 8.76 -31.74
N GLU A 276 32.21 8.16 -30.58
CA GLU A 276 32.07 6.72 -30.40
C GLU A 276 30.62 6.37 -30.05
N LYS A 277 30.13 5.28 -30.62
CA LYS A 277 28.77 4.80 -30.35
C LYS A 277 28.72 3.94 -29.09
N GLY A 278 27.75 4.23 -28.20
CA GLY A 278 27.46 3.47 -27.01
C GLY A 278 25.95 3.20 -26.87
N MET A 279 25.62 2.29 -26.01
CA MET A 279 24.23 2.04 -25.60
C MET A 279 23.95 2.69 -24.25
N VAL A 280 22.74 3.19 -24.08
CA VAL A 280 22.31 3.80 -22.80
C VAL A 280 22.18 2.77 -21.70
N TRP A 281 22.33 3.24 -20.46
CA TRP A 281 21.99 2.53 -19.24
C TRP A 281 20.65 3.02 -18.74
N GLN A 282 19.71 2.11 -18.44
CA GLN A 282 18.34 2.46 -18.13
C GLN A 282 17.91 1.99 -16.76
N ASN A 283 17.00 2.75 -16.18
CA ASN A 283 16.25 2.37 -14.98
C ASN A 283 14.75 2.45 -15.24
N SER A 284 14.00 1.67 -14.49
CA SER A 284 12.55 1.86 -14.31
C SER A 284 12.18 1.68 -12.84
N TRP A 285 11.20 2.44 -12.38
CA TRP A 285 10.81 2.42 -10.97
C TRP A 285 9.35 2.84 -10.81
N ALA A 286 8.66 2.19 -9.86
CA ALA A 286 7.24 2.41 -9.66
C ALA A 286 6.79 2.16 -8.23
N TYR A 287 5.78 2.92 -7.78
CA TYR A 287 4.90 2.57 -6.69
C TYR A 287 3.44 2.79 -7.11
N SER A 288 2.52 2.09 -6.48
CA SER A 288 1.10 2.08 -6.83
C SER A 288 0.20 2.36 -5.63
N THR A 289 -1.09 2.35 -5.88
CA THR A 289 -2.12 2.40 -4.82
C THR A 289 -2.08 1.21 -3.85
N ARG A 290 -1.22 0.22 -4.09
CA ARG A 290 -0.88 -0.83 -3.10
C ARG A 290 -0.45 -0.24 -1.76
N THR A 291 0.22 0.90 -1.75
CA THR A 291 0.60 1.66 -0.55
C THR A 291 -0.57 1.86 0.41
N ILE A 292 -1.75 2.19 -0.13
CA ILE A 292 -2.97 2.40 0.66
C ILE A 292 -3.41 1.10 1.32
N GLY A 293 -3.40 -0.01 0.58
CA GLY A 293 -3.76 -1.33 1.12
C GLY A 293 -2.83 -1.77 2.25
N VAL A 294 -1.53 -1.58 2.09
CA VAL A 294 -0.54 -1.89 3.13
C VAL A 294 -0.79 -1.06 4.39
N MET A 295 -1.09 0.23 4.23
CA MET A 295 -1.43 1.12 5.35
C MET A 295 -2.67 0.62 6.11
N VAL A 296 -3.73 0.24 5.40
CA VAL A 296 -4.93 -0.34 6.03
C VAL A 296 -4.58 -1.62 6.81
N MET A 297 -3.82 -2.51 6.20
CA MET A 297 -3.45 -3.78 6.81
C MET A 297 -2.58 -3.61 8.06
N VAL A 298 -1.67 -2.66 8.05
CA VAL A 298 -0.74 -2.43 9.17
C VAL A 298 -1.42 -1.70 10.32
N HIS A 299 -2.11 -0.60 10.04
CA HIS A 299 -2.61 0.31 11.08
C HIS A 299 -4.08 0.11 11.45
N GLY A 300 -4.91 -0.38 10.55
CA GLY A 300 -6.34 -0.60 10.83
C GLY A 300 -6.55 -1.50 12.03
N ASP A 301 -7.65 -1.30 12.73
CA ASP A 301 -8.06 -2.04 13.92
C ASP A 301 -9.53 -2.49 13.83
N ASP A 302 -10.09 -3.02 14.91
CA ASP A 302 -11.47 -3.50 14.96
C ASP A 302 -12.53 -2.38 14.91
N LYS A 303 -12.10 -1.11 14.96
CA LYS A 303 -12.97 0.06 14.76
C LYS A 303 -12.94 0.59 13.33
N GLY A 304 -12.00 0.14 12.52
CA GLY A 304 -11.85 0.51 11.12
C GLY A 304 -10.47 1.02 10.75
N LEU A 305 -10.45 1.99 9.85
CA LEU A 305 -9.23 2.62 9.35
C LEU A 305 -8.54 3.45 10.44
N VAL A 306 -7.21 3.48 10.40
CA VAL A 306 -6.37 4.39 11.19
C VAL A 306 -5.41 5.09 10.24
N LEU A 307 -5.59 6.39 10.05
CA LEU A 307 -4.77 7.16 9.15
C LEU A 307 -3.59 7.79 9.87
N PRO A 308 -2.36 7.62 9.36
CA PRO A 308 -1.26 8.47 9.74
C PRO A 308 -1.59 9.94 9.41
N PRO A 309 -1.34 10.88 10.32
CA PRO A 309 -1.68 12.29 10.10
C PRO A 309 -1.14 12.88 8.79
N LYS A 310 0.06 12.49 8.36
CA LYS A 310 0.67 13.03 7.14
C LYS A 310 -0.09 12.70 5.86
N VAL A 311 -0.84 11.60 5.81
CA VAL A 311 -1.64 11.20 4.65
C VAL A 311 -3.15 11.41 4.83
N ALA A 312 -3.57 11.94 5.97
CA ALA A 312 -4.97 12.21 6.23
C ALA A 312 -5.39 13.56 5.61
N SER A 313 -6.36 13.54 4.71
CA SER A 313 -6.95 14.77 4.15
C SER A 313 -7.75 15.55 5.20
N VAL A 314 -8.24 14.88 6.22
CA VAL A 314 -8.78 15.44 7.45
C VAL A 314 -7.95 14.92 8.60
N GLN A 315 -7.11 15.77 9.19
CA GLN A 315 -6.26 15.42 10.33
C GLN A 315 -7.01 15.56 11.65
N VAL A 316 -7.90 16.53 11.72
CA VAL A 316 -8.70 16.86 12.90
C VAL A 316 -10.14 17.03 12.48
N ILE A 317 -11.03 16.27 13.13
CA ILE A 317 -12.48 16.49 13.03
C ILE A 317 -13.00 17.12 14.29
N VAL A 318 -13.71 18.24 14.15
CA VAL A 318 -14.31 18.97 15.27
C VAL A 318 -15.80 18.67 15.34
N ILE A 319 -16.26 18.14 16.48
CA ILE A 319 -17.63 17.68 16.66
C ILE A 319 -18.28 18.47 17.78
N PRO A 320 -19.36 19.24 17.50
CA PRO A 320 -20.15 19.87 18.52
C PRO A 320 -20.95 18.84 19.30
N VAL A 321 -21.01 19.02 20.63
CA VAL A 321 -21.76 18.16 21.56
C VAL A 321 -22.82 19.02 22.26
N PRO A 322 -23.93 19.38 21.57
CA PRO A 322 -24.99 20.16 22.16
C PRO A 322 -25.81 19.33 23.14
N TYR A 323 -26.25 19.95 24.24
CA TYR A 323 -27.19 19.39 25.16
C TYR A 323 -28.46 20.24 25.18
N LYS A 324 -29.57 19.65 25.63
CA LYS A 324 -30.81 20.35 25.89
C LYS A 324 -30.54 21.49 26.89
N ASP A 325 -31.01 22.68 26.60
CA ASP A 325 -30.84 23.88 27.41
C ASP A 325 -29.41 24.47 27.49
N ALA A 326 -28.47 24.00 26.59
CA ALA A 326 -27.15 24.57 26.48
C ALA A 326 -27.08 25.69 25.42
N ASP A 327 -26.04 26.52 25.50
CA ASP A 327 -25.70 27.51 24.45
C ASP A 327 -25.23 26.83 23.18
N THR A 328 -26.16 26.30 22.40
CA THR A 328 -25.88 25.60 21.15
C THR A 328 -25.14 26.49 20.14
N LYS A 329 -25.57 27.78 20.04
CA LYS A 329 -24.89 28.72 19.16
C LYS A 329 -23.44 28.95 19.56
N GLY A 330 -23.19 29.17 20.85
CA GLY A 330 -21.82 29.34 21.38
C GLY A 330 -20.93 28.11 21.12
N ILE A 331 -21.49 26.88 21.23
CA ILE A 331 -20.77 25.63 20.92
C ILE A 331 -20.40 25.57 19.43
N PHE A 332 -21.35 25.87 18.53
CA PHE A 332 -21.09 25.85 17.10
C PHE A 332 -20.08 26.95 16.68
N ASP A 333 -20.19 28.14 17.24
CA ASP A 333 -19.24 29.24 17.01
C ASP A 333 -17.83 28.85 17.49
N ALA A 334 -17.71 28.17 18.63
CA ALA A 334 -16.44 27.68 19.15
C ALA A 334 -15.85 26.57 18.26
N CYS A 335 -16.67 25.69 17.70
CA CYS A 335 -16.24 24.71 16.71
C CYS A 335 -15.70 25.35 15.44
N SER A 336 -16.41 26.34 14.91
CA SER A 336 -15.96 27.09 13.72
C SER A 336 -14.65 27.82 13.98
N ALA A 337 -14.53 28.51 15.11
CA ALA A 337 -13.29 29.18 15.51
C ALA A 337 -12.10 28.23 15.68
N THR A 338 -12.38 27.03 16.19
CA THR A 338 -11.36 25.96 16.31
C THR A 338 -10.86 25.51 14.95
N VAL A 339 -11.77 25.22 14.01
CA VAL A 339 -11.40 24.85 12.62
C VAL A 339 -10.59 25.96 11.95
N ASP A 340 -11.02 27.22 12.09
CA ASP A 340 -10.34 28.36 11.48
C ASP A 340 -8.92 28.51 12.02
N ALA A 341 -8.73 28.46 13.33
CA ALA A 341 -7.42 28.55 13.97
C ALA A 341 -6.47 27.43 13.54
N LEU A 342 -6.96 26.19 13.47
CA LEU A 342 -6.18 25.05 13.01
C LEU A 342 -5.83 25.13 11.52
N SER A 343 -6.78 25.54 10.69
CA SER A 343 -6.59 25.67 9.24
C SER A 343 -5.61 26.79 8.89
N GLU A 344 -5.67 27.93 9.57
CA GLU A 344 -4.69 29.02 9.43
C GLU A 344 -3.27 28.59 9.79
N ALA A 345 -3.14 27.64 10.71
CA ALA A 345 -1.86 27.07 11.09
C ALA A 345 -1.38 25.93 10.17
N GLY A 346 -2.09 25.65 9.09
CA GLY A 346 -1.74 24.62 8.10
C GLY A 346 -2.20 23.21 8.47
N ILE A 347 -3.06 23.06 9.47
CA ILE A 347 -3.65 21.78 9.87
C ILE A 347 -4.95 21.55 9.08
N ARG A 348 -5.09 20.39 8.48
CA ARG A 348 -6.30 20.00 7.74
C ARG A 348 -7.42 19.62 8.70
N ALA A 349 -8.23 20.58 9.09
CA ALA A 349 -9.33 20.44 10.04
C ALA A 349 -10.69 20.68 9.39
N LYS A 350 -11.70 19.93 9.84
CA LYS A 350 -13.10 20.10 9.46
C LYS A 350 -14.00 20.00 10.68
N ALA A 351 -15.20 20.59 10.61
CA ALA A 351 -16.26 20.39 11.58
C ALA A 351 -17.38 19.56 11.00
N ASP A 352 -18.02 18.74 11.84
CA ASP A 352 -19.22 17.98 11.47
C ASP A 352 -20.47 18.62 12.10
N PHE A 353 -21.08 19.52 11.35
CA PHE A 353 -22.26 20.27 11.77
C PHE A 353 -23.59 19.62 11.36
N ARG A 354 -23.57 18.38 10.84
CA ARG A 354 -24.81 17.70 10.48
C ARG A 354 -25.72 17.55 11.70
N ASP A 355 -26.96 18.00 11.57
CA ASP A 355 -27.95 18.03 12.67
C ASP A 355 -28.78 16.75 12.81
N ASN A 356 -28.78 15.93 11.76
CA ASN A 356 -29.52 14.68 11.69
C ASN A 356 -28.81 13.47 12.31
N TYR A 357 -27.60 13.67 12.85
CA TYR A 357 -26.81 12.62 13.51
C TYR A 357 -26.42 13.01 14.93
N SER A 358 -26.49 12.05 15.84
CA SER A 358 -26.01 12.25 17.22
C SER A 358 -24.49 12.38 17.29
N PRO A 359 -23.92 13.03 18.33
CA PRO A 359 -22.47 13.06 18.52
C PRO A 359 -21.84 11.66 18.55
N GLY A 360 -22.45 10.68 19.21
CA GLY A 360 -21.97 9.30 19.26
C GLY A 360 -21.89 8.64 17.87
N TRP A 361 -22.89 8.88 17.02
CA TRP A 361 -22.84 8.41 15.63
C TRP A 361 -21.68 9.05 14.85
N LYS A 362 -21.48 10.37 15.03
CA LYS A 362 -20.37 11.09 14.40
C LYS A 362 -19.01 10.55 14.85
N TYR A 363 -18.89 10.24 16.15
CA TYR A 363 -17.66 9.62 16.68
C TYR A 363 -17.35 8.30 15.97
N SER A 364 -18.33 7.41 15.90
CA SER A 364 -18.17 6.11 15.24
C SER A 364 -17.88 6.24 13.74
N ASN A 365 -18.53 7.16 13.05
CA ASN A 365 -18.30 7.42 11.63
C ASN A 365 -16.87 7.88 11.34
N TRP A 366 -16.37 8.83 12.11
CA TRP A 366 -15.02 9.35 11.90
C TRP A 366 -13.91 8.43 12.44
N GLU A 367 -14.23 7.61 13.46
CA GLU A 367 -13.36 6.50 13.89
C GLU A 367 -13.22 5.46 12.77
N MET A 368 -14.33 5.06 12.13
CA MET A 368 -14.32 4.14 11.00
C MET A 368 -13.46 4.66 9.84
N LYS A 369 -13.57 5.94 9.55
CA LYS A 369 -12.78 6.63 8.51
C LYS A 369 -11.33 6.88 8.90
N GLY A 370 -10.96 6.64 10.15
CA GLY A 370 -9.58 6.70 10.61
C GLY A 370 -9.01 8.10 10.82
N VAL A 371 -9.84 9.13 10.99
CA VAL A 371 -9.36 10.50 11.24
C VAL A 371 -8.49 10.50 12.51
N PRO A 372 -7.25 11.02 12.44
CA PRO A 372 -6.28 10.87 13.52
C PRO A 372 -6.67 11.48 14.86
N LEU A 373 -7.34 12.64 14.83
CA LEU A 373 -7.68 13.38 16.03
C LEU A 373 -9.13 13.90 15.96
N ARG A 374 -9.89 13.63 17.01
CA ARG A 374 -11.22 14.19 17.21
C ARG A 374 -11.17 15.25 18.29
N ILE A 375 -11.75 16.41 18.01
CA ILE A 375 -12.00 17.46 18.99
C ILE A 375 -13.48 17.51 19.28
N GLU A 376 -13.83 17.43 20.54
CA GLU A 376 -15.19 17.54 21.05
C GLU A 376 -15.34 18.87 21.81
N ILE A 377 -16.43 19.60 21.54
CA ILE A 377 -16.76 20.83 22.24
C ILE A 377 -18.21 20.75 22.71
N GLY A 378 -18.38 20.61 24.02
CA GLY A 378 -19.66 20.64 24.70
C GLY A 378 -19.78 21.80 25.68
N PRO A 379 -20.85 21.85 26.50
CA PRO A 379 -21.09 22.94 27.43
C PRO A 379 -19.96 23.15 28.46
N LYS A 380 -19.40 22.06 28.97
CA LYS A 380 -18.27 22.12 29.92
C LYS A 380 -17.00 22.69 29.29
N ASP A 381 -16.74 22.28 28.07
CA ASP A 381 -15.57 22.74 27.30
C ASP A 381 -15.69 24.24 27.02
N LEU A 382 -16.88 24.69 26.62
CA LEU A 382 -17.16 26.11 26.41
C LEU A 382 -16.98 26.92 27.71
N ALA A 383 -17.54 26.42 28.82
CA ALA A 383 -17.45 27.08 30.12
C ALA A 383 -16.00 27.19 30.63
N ASN A 384 -15.18 26.16 30.40
CA ASN A 384 -13.79 26.09 30.82
C ASN A 384 -12.79 26.67 29.80
N ASN A 385 -13.28 27.25 28.72
CA ASN A 385 -12.46 27.79 27.62
C ASN A 385 -11.41 26.77 27.12
N GLN A 386 -11.84 25.55 26.87
CA GLN A 386 -11.04 24.41 26.46
C GLN A 386 -11.70 23.63 25.32
N VAL A 387 -10.98 22.65 24.78
CA VAL A 387 -11.50 21.62 23.90
C VAL A 387 -11.07 20.26 24.41
N ARG A 388 -11.84 19.20 24.14
CA ARG A 388 -11.42 17.83 24.42
C ARG A 388 -10.91 17.18 23.16
N ALA A 389 -9.66 16.74 23.17
CA ALA A 389 -9.02 16.00 22.08
C ALA A 389 -8.98 14.51 22.38
N VAL A 390 -9.32 13.67 21.39
CA VAL A 390 -9.33 12.21 21.49
C VAL A 390 -8.53 11.65 20.33
N ARG A 391 -7.47 10.90 20.64
CA ARG A 391 -6.65 10.23 19.64
C ARG A 391 -7.36 9.00 19.08
N ARG A 392 -7.28 8.82 17.75
CA ARG A 392 -7.83 7.64 17.09
C ARG A 392 -7.04 6.36 17.38
N ASP A 393 -5.73 6.47 17.43
CA ASP A 393 -4.82 5.31 17.52
C ASP A 393 -4.86 4.57 18.86
N ASN A 394 -5.04 5.28 19.97
CA ASN A 394 -5.02 4.70 21.32
C ASN A 394 -6.19 5.11 22.20
N SER A 395 -7.12 5.89 21.69
CA SER A 395 -8.32 6.40 22.39
C SER A 395 -8.01 7.29 23.62
N SER A 396 -6.79 7.77 23.78
CA SER A 396 -6.45 8.68 24.87
C SER A 396 -7.12 10.03 24.70
N LYS A 397 -7.49 10.64 25.82
CA LYS A 397 -8.23 11.90 25.89
C LYS A 397 -7.44 12.92 26.68
N ILE A 398 -7.46 14.16 26.21
CA ILE A 398 -6.83 15.30 26.88
C ILE A 398 -7.70 16.54 26.70
N ASP A 399 -7.81 17.36 27.75
CA ASP A 399 -8.42 18.67 27.68
C ASP A 399 -7.34 19.71 27.36
N ILE A 400 -7.56 20.45 26.29
CA ILE A 400 -6.60 21.44 25.77
C ILE A 400 -7.17 22.85 26.02
N PRO A 401 -6.46 23.71 26.75
CA PRO A 401 -6.82 25.14 26.84
C PRO A 401 -6.81 25.80 25.45
N ARG A 402 -7.82 26.62 25.15
CA ARG A 402 -7.88 27.28 23.85
C ARG A 402 -6.65 28.13 23.52
N ALA A 403 -6.03 28.72 24.53
CA ALA A 403 -4.81 29.52 24.36
C ALA A 403 -3.64 28.73 23.76
N SER A 404 -3.58 27.41 23.96
CA SER A 404 -2.50 26.51 23.48
C SER A 404 -3.01 25.50 22.45
N LEU A 405 -4.17 25.74 21.84
CA LEU A 405 -4.85 24.80 20.93
C LEU A 405 -3.93 24.38 19.76
N VAL A 406 -3.43 25.33 19.00
CA VAL A 406 -2.63 25.06 17.78
C VAL A 406 -1.34 24.31 18.13
N GLU A 407 -0.61 24.76 19.13
CA GLU A 407 0.64 24.17 19.56
C GLU A 407 0.43 22.71 20.00
N GLN A 408 -0.54 22.46 20.89
CA GLN A 408 -0.80 21.13 21.42
C GLN A 408 -1.37 20.19 20.36
N VAL A 409 -2.20 20.67 19.45
CA VAL A 409 -2.72 19.85 18.34
C VAL A 409 -1.60 19.43 17.39
N LYS A 410 -0.70 20.35 17.03
CA LYS A 410 0.50 20.02 16.22
C LYS A 410 1.35 18.94 16.91
N GLU A 411 1.63 19.10 18.20
CA GLU A 411 2.38 18.14 18.98
C GLU A 411 1.68 16.77 19.04
N MET A 412 0.37 16.74 19.21
CA MET A 412 -0.40 15.50 19.23
C MET A 412 -0.37 14.78 17.87
N LEU A 413 -0.52 15.50 16.76
CA LEU A 413 -0.43 14.92 15.43
C LEU A 413 0.95 14.32 15.16
N ASP A 414 2.02 15.00 15.56
CA ASP A 414 3.37 14.47 15.46
C ASP A 414 3.56 13.21 16.32
N LYS A 415 3.06 13.21 17.55
CA LYS A 415 3.07 12.03 18.42
C LYS A 415 2.30 10.85 17.84
N ILE A 416 1.16 11.09 17.24
CA ILE A 416 0.36 10.05 16.57
C ILE A 416 1.16 9.45 15.41
N GLN A 417 1.76 10.28 14.56
CA GLN A 417 2.56 9.84 13.42
C GLN A 417 3.72 8.93 13.88
N HIS A 418 4.49 9.36 14.86
CA HIS A 418 5.61 8.58 15.41
C HIS A 418 5.14 7.31 16.15
N SER A 419 4.08 7.41 16.93
CA SER A 419 3.53 6.26 17.66
C SER A 419 3.05 5.15 16.72
N LEU A 420 2.41 5.50 15.61
CA LEU A 420 1.99 4.51 14.61
C LEU A 420 3.18 3.77 14.00
N PHE A 421 4.25 4.49 13.69
CA PHE A 421 5.49 3.88 13.20
C PHE A 421 6.13 2.97 14.23
N ASP A 422 6.28 3.44 15.46
CA ASP A 422 6.94 2.69 16.55
C ASP A 422 6.17 1.41 16.87
N VAL A 423 4.84 1.48 16.97
CA VAL A 423 4.00 0.30 17.22
C VAL A 423 4.08 -0.70 16.07
N ALA A 424 4.04 -0.23 14.82
CA ALA A 424 4.19 -1.09 13.65
C ALA A 424 5.56 -1.76 13.61
N LYS A 425 6.63 -1.02 13.93
CA LYS A 425 8.00 -1.54 14.04
C LYS A 425 8.13 -2.61 15.11
N GLN A 426 7.62 -2.37 16.31
CA GLN A 426 7.63 -3.34 17.40
C GLN A 426 6.90 -4.64 17.04
N LYS A 427 5.74 -4.54 16.39
CA LYS A 427 4.98 -5.71 15.93
C LYS A 427 5.72 -6.51 14.86
N ARG A 428 6.37 -5.83 13.91
CA ARG A 428 7.21 -6.49 12.90
C ARG A 428 8.41 -7.18 13.54
N GLU A 429 9.11 -6.52 14.43
CA GLU A 429 10.30 -7.06 15.12
C GLU A 429 9.93 -8.28 15.97
N ALA A 430 8.77 -8.29 16.61
CA ALA A 430 8.25 -9.45 17.34
C ALA A 430 7.98 -10.66 16.43
N CYS A 431 7.75 -10.43 15.13
CA CYS A 431 7.59 -11.49 14.12
C CYS A 431 8.90 -11.91 13.46
N LEU A 432 9.97 -11.15 13.64
CA LEU A 432 11.27 -11.44 13.02
C LEU A 432 11.97 -12.58 13.77
N GLN A 433 12.43 -13.55 13.01
CA GLN A 433 13.23 -14.65 13.53
C GLN A 433 14.45 -14.91 12.65
N THR A 434 15.63 -14.91 13.26
CA THR A 434 16.88 -15.32 12.60
C THR A 434 17.03 -16.83 12.74
N VAL A 435 17.32 -17.52 11.64
CA VAL A 435 17.50 -18.97 11.59
C VAL A 435 18.78 -19.31 10.85
N ASN A 436 19.37 -20.48 11.13
CA ASN A 436 20.58 -20.96 10.49
C ASN A 436 20.42 -22.32 9.80
N THR A 437 19.35 -23.04 10.12
CA THR A 437 19.10 -24.40 9.60
C THR A 437 17.76 -24.52 8.91
N TRP A 438 17.62 -25.56 8.10
CA TRP A 438 16.36 -25.84 7.43
C TRP A 438 15.21 -26.13 8.41
N ASP A 439 15.47 -26.90 9.47
CA ASP A 439 14.45 -27.23 10.45
C ASP A 439 13.93 -25.98 11.19
N GLU A 440 14.83 -25.10 11.62
CA GLU A 440 14.46 -23.80 12.19
C GLU A 440 13.66 -22.94 11.22
N PHE A 441 14.04 -22.96 9.94
CA PHE A 441 13.33 -22.22 8.89
C PHE A 441 11.90 -22.72 8.71
N VAL A 442 11.70 -24.03 8.61
CA VAL A 442 10.35 -24.63 8.44
C VAL A 442 9.48 -24.34 9.66
N GLU A 443 10.04 -24.46 10.87
CA GLU A 443 9.32 -24.11 12.10
C GLU A 443 8.90 -22.64 12.12
N ALA A 444 9.81 -21.70 11.85
CA ALA A 444 9.52 -20.27 11.79
C ALA A 444 8.49 -19.94 10.71
N LEU A 445 8.57 -20.59 9.54
CA LEU A 445 7.58 -20.43 8.46
C LEU A 445 6.18 -20.92 8.89
N GLY A 446 6.11 -22.02 9.62
CA GLY A 446 4.88 -22.54 10.22
C GLY A 446 4.26 -21.58 11.23
N GLN A 447 5.08 -20.86 11.97
CA GLN A 447 4.68 -19.82 12.92
C GLN A 447 4.39 -18.47 12.25
N ARG A 448 4.38 -18.40 10.93
CA ARG A 448 4.10 -17.17 10.14
C ARG A 448 5.08 -16.02 10.41
N LYS A 449 6.34 -16.36 10.64
CA LYS A 449 7.39 -15.36 10.92
C LYS A 449 7.94 -14.72 9.65
N LEU A 450 8.52 -13.53 9.85
CA LEU A 450 9.48 -12.93 8.92
C LEU A 450 10.85 -13.53 9.25
N ILE A 451 11.49 -14.17 8.28
CA ILE A 451 12.67 -15.00 8.54
C ILE A 451 13.91 -14.37 7.93
N LEU A 452 14.95 -14.20 8.73
CA LEU A 452 16.27 -13.82 8.26
C LEU A 452 17.20 -15.06 8.30
N ALA A 453 17.72 -15.47 7.14
CA ALA A 453 18.50 -16.68 7.00
C ALA A 453 19.74 -16.48 6.14
N PRO A 454 20.84 -17.18 6.42
CA PRO A 454 22.05 -17.15 5.60
C PRO A 454 21.84 -17.95 4.31
N TRP A 455 22.17 -17.38 3.16
CA TRP A 455 21.85 -17.95 1.86
C TRP A 455 23.03 -17.93 0.88
N CYS A 456 23.09 -18.95 0.04
CA CYS A 456 24.17 -19.13 -0.95
C CYS A 456 23.99 -18.30 -2.22
N ASP A 457 22.86 -17.58 -2.39
CA ASP A 457 22.55 -16.74 -3.56
C ASP A 457 22.52 -17.53 -4.89
N GLU A 458 21.94 -18.72 -4.87
CA GLU A 458 21.78 -19.56 -6.05
C GLU A 458 20.30 -19.77 -6.40
N GLU A 459 19.93 -19.49 -7.66
CA GLU A 459 18.56 -19.57 -8.14
C GLU A 459 17.95 -20.98 -7.98
N GLU A 460 18.72 -22.03 -8.25
CA GLU A 460 18.24 -23.42 -8.11
C GLU A 460 17.92 -23.78 -6.66
N VAL A 461 18.66 -23.23 -5.70
CA VAL A 461 18.38 -23.42 -4.27
C VAL A 461 17.11 -22.70 -3.86
N GLU A 462 16.86 -21.52 -4.41
CA GLU A 462 15.61 -20.78 -4.18
C GLU A 462 14.40 -21.51 -4.75
N LYS A 463 14.51 -22.08 -5.95
CA LYS A 463 13.49 -22.95 -6.54
C LYS A 463 13.19 -24.19 -5.67
N ASP A 464 14.23 -24.79 -5.12
CA ASP A 464 14.09 -25.93 -4.18
C ASP A 464 13.38 -25.52 -2.90
N VAL A 465 13.73 -24.40 -2.28
CA VAL A 465 13.02 -23.84 -1.11
C VAL A 465 11.54 -23.64 -1.42
N LYS A 466 11.23 -23.04 -2.55
CA LYS A 466 9.85 -22.80 -3.00
C LYS A 466 9.08 -24.12 -3.19
N ALA A 467 9.70 -25.11 -3.82
CA ALA A 467 9.09 -26.41 -4.04
C ALA A 467 8.84 -27.18 -2.73
N ARG A 468 9.82 -27.22 -1.82
CA ARG A 468 9.75 -27.93 -0.53
C ARG A 468 8.78 -27.30 0.46
N THR A 469 8.46 -26.02 0.32
CA THR A 469 7.55 -25.26 1.22
C THR A 469 6.16 -25.07 0.63
N LYS A 470 5.89 -25.60 -0.56
CA LYS A 470 4.59 -25.49 -1.23
C LYS A 470 3.50 -26.17 -0.39
N GLY A 471 2.43 -25.42 -0.06
CA GLY A 471 1.29 -25.89 0.72
C GLY A 471 0.09 -24.95 0.59
N GLU A 472 -0.99 -25.23 1.31
CA GLU A 472 -2.24 -24.46 1.27
C GLU A 472 -2.04 -22.96 1.56
N MET A 473 -1.09 -22.64 2.44
CA MET A 473 -0.80 -21.25 2.79
C MET A 473 0.16 -20.54 1.82
N GLY A 474 0.58 -21.22 0.74
CA GLY A 474 1.55 -20.74 -0.21
C GLY A 474 2.99 -21.10 0.13
N ALA A 475 3.86 -21.09 -0.88
CA ALA A 475 5.29 -21.38 -0.74
C ALA A 475 6.04 -20.20 -0.08
N ALA A 476 7.17 -20.50 0.54
CA ALA A 476 8.11 -19.48 0.96
C ALA A 476 8.78 -18.82 -0.27
N LYS A 477 9.03 -17.54 -0.16
CA LYS A 477 9.76 -16.73 -1.14
C LYS A 477 10.88 -15.97 -0.46
N SER A 478 11.97 -15.70 -1.18
CA SER A 478 12.88 -14.64 -0.78
C SER A 478 12.18 -13.28 -0.96
N LEU A 479 12.27 -12.42 0.04
CA LEU A 479 11.69 -11.09 -0.02
C LEU A 479 12.73 -10.09 -0.55
N CYS A 480 13.85 -9.97 0.13
CA CYS A 480 15.03 -9.24 -0.34
C CYS A 480 16.25 -9.59 0.51
N SER A 481 17.43 -9.35 -0.03
CA SER A 481 18.66 -9.28 0.75
C SER A 481 18.86 -7.84 1.21
N PRO A 482 18.81 -7.57 2.53
CA PRO A 482 18.90 -6.20 3.02
C PRO A 482 20.26 -5.58 2.67
N PHE A 483 20.29 -4.27 2.41
CA PHE A 483 21.57 -3.57 2.19
C PHE A 483 22.40 -3.51 3.46
N ASP A 484 21.74 -3.34 4.61
CA ASP A 484 22.40 -3.45 5.93
C ASP A 484 22.52 -4.94 6.27
N GLN A 485 23.59 -5.56 5.79
CA GLN A 485 23.88 -6.97 6.04
C GLN A 485 24.39 -7.17 7.47
N PRO A 486 23.78 -8.07 8.26
CA PRO A 486 24.41 -8.54 9.49
C PRO A 486 25.77 -9.18 9.22
N GLU A 487 26.62 -9.26 10.25
CA GLU A 487 27.87 -10.00 10.16
C GLU A 487 27.59 -11.46 9.72
N LEU A 488 28.34 -11.92 8.71
CA LEU A 488 28.29 -13.29 8.24
C LEU A 488 29.61 -14.00 8.63
N PRO A 489 29.65 -14.72 9.75
CA PRO A 489 30.85 -15.40 10.20
C PRO A 489 31.43 -16.34 9.13
N GLU A 490 32.74 -16.45 9.09
CA GLU A 490 33.42 -17.40 8.19
C GLU A 490 32.95 -18.83 8.47
N GLY A 491 32.70 -19.59 7.40
CA GLY A 491 32.17 -20.95 7.50
C GLY A 491 30.66 -21.07 7.69
N THR A 492 29.91 -19.95 7.71
CA THR A 492 28.46 -19.98 7.74
C THR A 492 27.91 -20.67 6.47
N LYS A 493 26.97 -21.59 6.67
CA LYS A 493 26.37 -22.37 5.60
C LYS A 493 24.97 -21.83 5.26
N CYS A 494 24.59 -22.00 4.00
CA CYS A 494 23.23 -21.73 3.54
C CYS A 494 22.23 -22.61 4.31
N PHE A 495 21.19 -22.02 4.83
CA PHE A 495 20.16 -22.69 5.61
C PHE A 495 19.46 -23.84 4.86
N ALA A 496 19.39 -23.74 3.52
CA ALA A 496 18.64 -24.67 2.68
C ALA A 496 19.51 -25.75 2.01
N SER A 497 20.73 -25.40 1.57
CA SER A 497 21.58 -26.27 0.76
C SER A 497 22.83 -26.78 1.49
N GLY A 498 23.22 -26.16 2.58
CA GLY A 498 24.48 -26.44 3.26
C GLY A 498 25.74 -25.97 2.50
N LYS A 499 25.60 -25.35 1.34
CA LYS A 499 26.70 -24.68 0.62
C LYS A 499 27.17 -23.46 1.41
N PRO A 500 28.36 -22.92 1.14
CA PRO A 500 28.78 -21.66 1.77
C PRO A 500 27.76 -20.55 1.54
N ALA A 501 27.37 -19.88 2.62
CA ALA A 501 26.50 -18.71 2.55
C ALA A 501 27.27 -17.49 2.04
N LYS A 502 26.62 -16.66 1.24
CA LYS A 502 27.17 -15.41 0.70
C LYS A 502 26.58 -14.17 1.36
N LYS A 503 25.37 -14.27 1.86
CA LYS A 503 24.62 -13.13 2.45
C LYS A 503 23.44 -13.61 3.29
N TRP A 504 22.93 -12.69 4.10
CA TRP A 504 21.65 -12.81 4.78
C TRP A 504 20.52 -12.35 3.85
N THR A 505 19.40 -13.07 3.88
CA THR A 505 18.22 -12.75 3.08
C THR A 505 16.95 -12.93 3.90
N TYR A 506 15.99 -12.01 3.73
CA TYR A 506 14.67 -12.14 4.32
C TYR A 506 13.80 -13.08 3.50
N TRP A 507 13.09 -13.95 4.20
CA TRP A 507 12.20 -14.96 3.66
C TRP A 507 10.84 -14.93 4.36
N GLY A 508 9.82 -15.37 3.67
CA GLY A 508 8.49 -15.53 4.22
C GLY A 508 7.48 -15.90 3.16
N ARG A 509 6.23 -16.05 3.57
CA ARG A 509 5.13 -16.04 2.62
C ARG A 509 4.87 -14.61 2.19
N SER A 510 4.46 -14.41 0.95
CA SER A 510 4.16 -13.08 0.44
C SER A 510 2.84 -13.04 -0.33
N TYR A 511 2.34 -11.82 -0.51
CA TYR A 511 1.24 -11.57 -1.42
C TYR A 511 1.64 -11.78 -2.87
#